data_5f4755046299fcc751dd8ae3959e6cb6
#
_entry.id   5f4755046299fcc751dd8ae3959e6cb6
#
_cell.length_a   1.000
_cell.length_b   1.000
_cell.length_c   1.000
_cell.angle_alpha   90.00
_cell.angle_beta   90.00
_cell.angle_gamma   90.00
#
_symmetry.space_group_name_H-M   'P 1'
#
loop_
_entity.id
_entity.type
_entity.pdbx_description
1 polymer ?
#
loop_
_entity_poly.entity_id
_entity_poly.type
_entity_poly.pdbx_seq_one_letter_code
_entity_poly.pdbx_strand_id
1 'polypeptide(L)'
;GIKDSGIDRDSIFLTSKLWNTERGYDKTIAAFEASLKRLQTTYLDLYLIHWPANQKQFGDQAAALNAETWRALEDLYKQRKVKAIGLSNFMPHHVAELLKTAKIRPQVDQIEVHPGWTHQEEIKKLQAMGILVEAWAPLGGQGATVMENETIKQIATAHGKTPAQVVLRWEIQQEVLPLPKSVHEH
;
A
#
# COMPACT_ATOMS: atom_id res chain seq x y z
N GLY A 1 -2.29 -21.83 5.37
CA GLY A 1 -2.49 -20.84 4.28
C GLY A 1 -1.77 -21.24 3.00
N ILE A 2 -0.69 -20.55 2.60
CA ILE A 2 -0.03 -20.77 1.29
C ILE A 2 0.36 -22.24 1.09
N LYS A 3 0.99 -22.89 2.08
CA LYS A 3 1.36 -24.31 2.00
C LYS A 3 0.16 -25.24 1.83
N ASP A 4 -0.95 -24.93 2.47
CA ASP A 4 -2.14 -25.79 2.47
C ASP A 4 -2.99 -25.58 1.21
N SER A 5 -2.80 -24.47 0.49
CA SER A 5 -3.52 -24.17 -0.75
C SER A 5 -3.05 -25.03 -1.95
N GLY A 6 -1.86 -25.61 -1.87
CA GLY A 6 -1.24 -26.31 -2.99
C GLY A 6 -0.80 -25.41 -4.15
N ILE A 7 -0.89 -24.08 -3.99
CA ILE A 7 -0.47 -23.11 -5.00
C ILE A 7 1.03 -22.82 -4.85
N ASP A 8 1.76 -22.86 -5.94
CA ASP A 8 3.19 -22.52 -5.94
C ASP A 8 3.43 -21.10 -5.44
N ARG A 9 4.46 -20.93 -4.58
CA ARG A 9 4.81 -19.63 -4.00
C ARG A 9 5.03 -18.56 -5.07
N ASP A 10 5.58 -18.90 -6.21
CA ASP A 10 5.86 -17.97 -7.32
C ASP A 10 4.59 -17.49 -8.04
N SER A 11 3.47 -18.19 -7.87
CA SER A 11 2.16 -17.79 -8.38
C SER A 11 1.39 -16.86 -7.44
N ILE A 12 1.96 -16.54 -6.26
CA ILE A 12 1.34 -15.69 -5.24
C ILE A 12 2.12 -14.39 -5.11
N PHE A 13 1.43 -13.25 -5.26
CA PHE A 13 1.99 -11.94 -4.95
C PHE A 13 1.78 -11.64 -3.47
N LEU A 14 2.87 -11.73 -2.68
CA LEU A 14 2.81 -11.59 -1.22
C LEU A 14 3.34 -10.24 -0.78
N THR A 15 2.47 -9.44 -0.18
CA THR A 15 2.79 -8.13 0.37
C THR A 15 2.83 -8.16 1.90
N SER A 16 3.80 -7.46 2.48
CA SER A 16 3.82 -7.15 3.91
C SER A 16 4.25 -5.71 4.15
N LYS A 17 4.10 -5.24 5.39
CA LYS A 17 4.42 -3.86 5.77
C LYS A 17 5.31 -3.82 7.01
N LEU A 18 6.21 -2.84 7.05
CA LEU A 18 6.99 -2.47 8.21
C LEU A 18 6.10 -1.73 9.22
N TRP A 19 5.99 -2.25 10.42
CA TRP A 19 5.20 -1.58 11.45
C TRP A 19 5.88 -0.30 11.98
N ASN A 20 5.08 0.60 12.52
CA ASN A 20 5.49 1.95 12.91
C ASN A 20 6.57 2.02 14.00
N THR A 21 6.70 1.00 14.84
CA THR A 21 7.73 0.93 15.89
C THR A 21 9.10 0.48 15.36
N GLU A 22 9.15 -0.05 14.14
CA GLU A 22 10.32 -0.70 13.55
C GLU A 22 11.08 0.18 12.55
N ARG A 23 10.87 1.50 12.62
CA ARG A 23 11.57 2.47 11.77
C ARG A 23 13.05 2.58 12.11
N GLY A 24 13.84 3.03 11.14
CA GLY A 24 15.30 3.10 11.18
C GLY A 24 15.92 1.87 10.53
N TYR A 25 17.18 1.98 10.12
CA TYR A 25 17.82 0.97 9.26
C TYR A 25 17.84 -0.43 9.92
N ASP A 26 18.48 -0.57 11.09
CA ASP A 26 18.67 -1.88 11.71
C ASP A 26 17.38 -2.55 12.14
N LYS A 27 16.44 -1.76 12.70
CA LYS A 27 15.12 -2.26 13.08
C LYS A 27 14.34 -2.75 11.88
N THR A 28 14.41 -2.03 10.76
CA THR A 28 13.74 -2.41 9.51
C THR A 28 14.25 -3.75 9.00
N ILE A 29 15.57 -3.96 8.98
CA ILE A 29 16.16 -5.25 8.59
C ILE A 29 15.70 -6.37 9.51
N ALA A 30 15.76 -6.18 10.82
CA ALA A 30 15.32 -7.18 11.80
C ALA A 30 13.82 -7.51 11.67
N ALA A 31 12.97 -6.50 11.48
CA ALA A 31 11.51 -6.67 11.30
C ALA A 31 11.18 -7.40 9.99
N PHE A 32 11.93 -7.13 8.92
CA PHE A 32 11.78 -7.84 7.66
C PHE A 32 12.10 -9.33 7.81
N GLU A 33 13.24 -9.68 8.39
CA GLU A 33 13.63 -11.08 8.64
C GLU A 33 12.62 -11.80 9.54
N ALA A 34 12.13 -11.12 10.59
CA ALA A 34 11.06 -11.65 11.44
C ALA A 34 9.75 -11.88 10.66
N SER A 35 9.44 -11.03 9.68
CA SER A 35 8.27 -11.19 8.80
C SER A 35 8.42 -12.39 7.88
N LEU A 36 9.59 -12.60 7.26
CA LEU A 36 9.87 -13.78 6.45
C LEU A 36 9.71 -15.07 7.26
N LYS A 37 10.22 -15.08 8.50
CA LYS A 37 10.09 -16.24 9.40
C LYS A 37 8.63 -16.54 9.74
N ARG A 38 7.82 -15.52 10.08
CA ARG A 38 6.38 -15.71 10.38
C ARG A 38 5.60 -16.19 9.16
N LEU A 39 5.90 -15.66 7.99
CA LEU A 39 5.25 -15.99 6.72
C LEU A 39 5.78 -17.32 6.12
N GLN A 40 6.85 -17.89 6.69
CA GLN A 40 7.48 -19.13 6.21
C GLN A 40 7.89 -19.03 4.73
N THR A 41 8.47 -17.92 4.32
CA THR A 41 8.97 -17.64 2.97
C THR A 41 10.38 -17.07 3.02
N THR A 42 11.09 -17.15 1.91
CA THR A 42 12.46 -16.59 1.78
C THR A 42 12.48 -15.20 1.14
N TYR A 43 11.35 -14.76 0.57
CA TYR A 43 11.22 -13.46 -0.08
C TYR A 43 9.80 -12.92 -0.01
N LEU A 44 9.66 -11.62 -0.22
CA LEU A 44 8.37 -10.94 -0.45
C LEU A 44 8.30 -10.41 -1.89
N ASP A 45 7.11 -10.29 -2.43
CA ASP A 45 6.90 -9.63 -3.72
C ASP A 45 6.86 -8.11 -3.53
N LEU A 46 6.27 -7.62 -2.44
CA LEU A 46 6.22 -6.20 -2.09
C LEU A 46 6.41 -5.99 -0.59
N TYR A 47 7.24 -5.02 -0.21
CA TYR A 47 7.38 -4.57 1.18
C TYR A 47 7.21 -3.07 1.28
N LEU A 48 6.31 -2.63 2.15
CA LEU A 48 5.91 -1.24 2.30
C LEU A 48 6.30 -0.67 3.67
N ILE A 49 6.66 0.60 3.74
CA ILE A 49 6.64 1.36 5.00
C ILE A 49 5.17 1.68 5.30
N HIS A 50 4.64 1.27 6.47
CA HIS A 50 3.21 1.32 6.77
C HIS A 50 2.68 2.76 6.93
N TRP A 51 3.44 3.65 7.57
CA TRP A 51 3.15 5.07 7.73
C TRP A 51 4.46 5.87 7.76
N PRO A 52 4.46 7.10 7.25
CA PRO A 52 5.62 7.97 7.43
C PRO A 52 5.86 8.28 8.92
N ALA A 53 7.13 8.44 9.30
CA ALA A 53 7.45 9.19 10.51
C ALA A 53 7.01 10.65 10.31
N ASN A 54 6.29 11.20 11.25
CA ASN A 54 5.73 12.55 11.17
C ASN A 54 6.37 13.51 12.17
N GLN A 55 6.36 14.79 11.85
CA GLN A 55 6.95 15.84 12.69
C GLN A 55 6.33 15.94 14.08
N LYS A 56 5.02 15.67 14.21
CA LYS A 56 4.34 15.73 15.51
C LYS A 56 4.93 14.73 16.52
N GLN A 57 5.35 13.56 16.02
CA GLN A 57 5.89 12.48 16.87
C GLN A 57 7.41 12.51 16.97
N PHE A 58 8.12 12.89 15.91
CA PHE A 58 9.58 12.76 15.79
C PHE A 58 10.29 14.09 15.57
N GLY A 59 9.56 15.22 15.52
CA GLY A 59 10.18 16.53 15.28
C GLY A 59 11.01 16.55 13.99
N ASP A 60 12.14 17.23 14.06
CA ASP A 60 13.08 17.36 12.93
C ASP A 60 13.75 16.04 12.52
N GLN A 61 13.66 14.99 13.34
CA GLN A 61 14.20 13.66 13.01
C GLN A 61 13.31 12.86 12.05
N ALA A 62 12.07 13.29 11.82
CA ALA A 62 11.12 12.55 11.01
C ALA A 62 11.63 12.24 9.59
N ALA A 63 12.20 13.23 8.91
CA ALA A 63 12.74 13.07 7.55
C ALA A 63 13.93 12.09 7.51
N ALA A 64 14.87 12.23 8.46
CA ALA A 64 16.03 11.35 8.57
C ALA A 64 15.59 9.90 8.85
N LEU A 65 14.61 9.70 9.75
CA LEU A 65 14.11 8.39 10.11
C LEU A 65 13.40 7.70 8.91
N ASN A 66 12.64 8.45 8.12
CA ASN A 66 12.06 7.94 6.87
C ASN A 66 13.14 7.55 5.87
N ALA A 67 14.19 8.37 5.72
CA ALA A 67 15.29 8.11 4.81
C ALA A 67 16.11 6.87 5.22
N GLU A 68 16.41 6.69 6.51
CA GLU A 68 17.09 5.49 7.02
C GLU A 68 16.26 4.22 6.82
N THR A 69 14.96 4.30 7.09
CA THR A 69 14.03 3.20 6.87
C THR A 69 14.00 2.83 5.39
N TRP A 70 13.91 3.82 4.51
CA TRP A 70 13.91 3.60 3.06
C TRP A 70 15.22 2.97 2.56
N ARG A 71 16.36 3.42 3.05
CA ARG A 71 17.68 2.84 2.72
C ARG A 71 17.73 1.35 3.04
N ALA A 72 17.12 0.91 4.16
CA ALA A 72 17.04 -0.51 4.48
C ALA A 72 16.20 -1.28 3.44
N LEU A 73 15.06 -0.73 2.99
CA LEU A 73 14.27 -1.33 1.93
C LEU A 73 15.05 -1.41 0.60
N GLU A 74 15.80 -0.37 0.24
CA GLU A 74 16.64 -0.36 -0.95
C GLU A 74 17.70 -1.47 -0.92
N ASP A 75 18.31 -1.73 0.24
CA ASP A 75 19.31 -2.76 0.37
C ASP A 75 18.69 -4.18 0.35
N LEU A 76 17.51 -4.37 0.94
CA LEU A 76 16.72 -5.60 0.80
C LEU A 76 16.33 -5.88 -0.67
N TYR A 77 15.96 -4.83 -1.41
CA TYR A 77 15.66 -4.92 -2.84
C TYR A 77 16.89 -5.31 -3.66
N LYS A 78 18.05 -4.66 -3.44
CA LYS A 78 19.32 -5.01 -4.10
C LYS A 78 19.76 -6.44 -3.81
N GLN A 79 19.50 -6.94 -2.60
CA GLN A 79 19.74 -8.32 -2.20
C GLN A 79 18.73 -9.32 -2.77
N ARG A 80 17.73 -8.85 -3.53
CA ARG A 80 16.64 -9.67 -4.09
C ARG A 80 15.80 -10.40 -3.04
N LYS A 81 15.80 -9.92 -1.80
CA LYS A 81 14.93 -10.43 -0.73
C LYS A 81 13.49 -9.92 -0.87
N VAL A 82 13.30 -8.84 -1.61
CA VAL A 82 12.00 -8.30 -2.00
C VAL A 82 12.04 -7.90 -3.47
N LYS A 83 10.95 -8.16 -4.22
CA LYS A 83 10.87 -7.87 -5.65
C LYS A 83 10.46 -6.43 -5.95
N ALA A 84 9.70 -5.80 -5.04
CA ALA A 84 9.29 -4.41 -5.12
C ALA A 84 9.25 -3.77 -3.74
N ILE A 85 9.55 -2.47 -3.66
CA ILE A 85 9.52 -1.69 -2.43
C ILE A 85 8.65 -0.46 -2.60
N GLY A 86 7.94 -0.10 -1.54
CA GLY A 86 7.00 1.01 -1.61
C GLY A 86 6.65 1.59 -0.24
N LEU A 87 5.65 2.41 -0.29
CA LEU A 87 5.17 3.23 0.81
C LEU A 87 3.71 2.91 1.09
N SER A 88 3.22 3.31 2.26
CA SER A 88 1.80 3.35 2.57
C SER A 88 1.50 4.59 3.39
N ASN A 89 0.42 5.28 3.03
CA ASN A 89 -0.03 6.51 3.68
C ASN A 89 0.95 7.70 3.56
N PHE A 90 1.83 7.69 2.57
CA PHE A 90 2.69 8.83 2.25
C PHE A 90 1.94 9.78 1.33
N MET A 91 1.80 11.05 1.75
CA MET A 91 1.28 12.10 0.88
C MET A 91 2.39 12.62 -0.05
N PRO A 92 2.05 13.29 -1.16
CA PRO A 92 3.05 13.76 -2.13
C PRO A 92 4.22 14.55 -1.53
N HIS A 93 3.99 15.32 -0.46
CA HIS A 93 5.05 16.07 0.22
C HIS A 93 6.00 15.16 1.00
N HIS A 94 5.51 14.06 1.60
CA HIS A 94 6.37 13.06 2.24
C HIS A 94 7.24 12.34 1.22
N VAL A 95 6.66 12.00 0.05
CA VAL A 95 7.39 11.37 -1.05
C VAL A 95 8.45 12.31 -1.61
N ALA A 96 8.10 13.58 -1.84
CA ALA A 96 9.04 14.58 -2.33
C ALA A 96 10.25 14.76 -1.39
N GLU A 97 10.02 14.74 -0.09
CA GLU A 97 11.10 14.79 0.92
C GLU A 97 11.97 13.54 0.85
N LEU A 98 11.36 12.34 0.81
CA LEU A 98 12.07 11.06 0.71
C LEU A 98 12.95 11.00 -0.54
N LEU A 99 12.45 11.47 -1.68
CA LEU A 99 13.15 11.46 -2.97
C LEU A 99 14.42 12.31 -2.99
N LYS A 100 14.64 13.22 -2.04
CA LYS A 100 15.90 13.96 -1.91
C LYS A 100 17.09 13.05 -1.58
N THR A 101 16.84 11.90 -0.95
CA THR A 101 17.88 10.97 -0.50
C THR A 101 17.75 9.57 -1.09
N ALA A 102 16.56 9.19 -1.57
CA ALA A 102 16.29 7.88 -2.15
C ALA A 102 17.10 7.65 -3.43
N LYS A 103 17.74 6.50 -3.54
CA LYS A 103 18.46 6.03 -4.74
C LYS A 103 17.59 5.17 -5.64
N ILE A 104 16.62 4.50 -5.06
CA ILE A 104 15.59 3.72 -5.75
C ILE A 104 14.25 4.40 -5.45
N ARG A 105 13.52 4.75 -6.50
CA ARG A 105 12.20 5.36 -6.36
C ARG A 105 11.19 4.36 -5.79
N PRO A 106 10.29 4.77 -4.89
CA PRO A 106 9.14 3.94 -4.51
C PRO A 106 8.34 3.51 -5.74
N GLN A 107 8.02 2.24 -5.84
CA GLN A 107 7.25 1.70 -6.96
C GLN A 107 5.74 1.77 -6.69
N VAL A 108 5.36 1.70 -5.42
CA VAL A 108 3.97 1.68 -4.96
C VAL A 108 3.79 2.64 -3.79
N ASP A 109 2.63 3.29 -3.72
CA ASP A 109 2.13 3.92 -2.49
C ASP A 109 0.69 3.47 -2.25
N GLN A 110 0.47 2.79 -1.13
CA GLN A 110 -0.84 2.26 -0.76
C GLN A 110 -1.54 3.22 0.21
N ILE A 111 -2.57 3.92 -0.25
CA ILE A 111 -3.32 4.92 0.52
C ILE A 111 -4.80 4.55 0.63
N GLU A 112 -5.54 5.17 1.56
CA GLU A 112 -6.99 5.04 1.61
C GLU A 112 -7.62 5.74 0.42
N VAL A 113 -8.41 5.00 -0.38
CA VAL A 113 -9.18 5.60 -1.49
C VAL A 113 -10.52 4.90 -1.59
N HIS A 114 -11.59 5.68 -1.62
CA HIS A 114 -12.95 5.22 -1.91
C HIS A 114 -13.86 6.44 -2.19
N PRO A 115 -15.08 6.27 -2.73
CA PRO A 115 -16.04 7.35 -2.83
C PRO A 115 -16.30 8.01 -1.47
N GLY A 116 -16.10 9.33 -1.38
CA GLY A 116 -16.11 10.10 -0.13
C GLY A 116 -14.72 10.39 0.45
N TRP A 117 -13.67 9.65 0.03
CA TRP A 117 -12.28 9.88 0.39
C TRP A 117 -11.38 9.67 -0.83
N THR A 118 -11.46 10.59 -1.78
CA THR A 118 -11.01 10.35 -3.16
C THR A 118 -9.55 10.68 -3.44
N HIS A 119 -8.92 11.58 -2.70
CA HIS A 119 -7.52 11.99 -2.86
C HIS A 119 -7.07 12.28 -4.31
N GLN A 120 -7.97 12.80 -5.17
CA GLN A 120 -7.72 12.91 -6.61
C GLN A 120 -6.45 13.68 -6.97
N GLU A 121 -6.17 14.79 -6.28
CA GLU A 121 -4.99 15.60 -6.53
C GLU A 121 -3.71 14.90 -6.04
N GLU A 122 -3.77 14.22 -4.90
CA GLU A 122 -2.67 13.45 -4.35
C GLU A 122 -2.34 12.26 -5.25
N ILE A 123 -3.36 11.52 -5.72
CA ILE A 123 -3.21 10.39 -6.64
C ILE A 123 -2.52 10.86 -7.93
N LYS A 124 -3.00 11.92 -8.58
CA LYS A 124 -2.39 12.46 -9.79
C LYS A 124 -0.92 12.85 -9.59
N LYS A 125 -0.58 13.44 -8.43
CA LYS A 125 0.80 13.80 -8.10
C LYS A 125 1.68 12.57 -7.91
N LEU A 126 1.20 11.54 -7.20
CA LEU A 126 1.92 10.27 -7.02
C LEU A 126 2.14 9.55 -8.36
N GLN A 127 1.09 9.48 -9.20
CA GLN A 127 1.17 8.91 -10.55
C GLN A 127 2.14 9.67 -11.44
N ALA A 128 2.16 11.01 -11.37
CA ALA A 128 3.12 11.85 -12.08
C ALA A 128 4.58 11.62 -11.63
N MET A 129 4.78 11.14 -10.39
CA MET A 129 6.09 10.70 -9.89
C MET A 129 6.43 9.27 -10.33
N GLY A 130 5.59 8.61 -11.13
CA GLY A 130 5.77 7.23 -11.60
C GLY A 130 5.51 6.18 -10.52
N ILE A 131 4.68 6.49 -9.54
CA ILE A 131 4.32 5.61 -8.42
C ILE A 131 2.92 5.02 -8.67
N LEU A 132 2.81 3.69 -8.62
CA LEU A 132 1.52 3.02 -8.65
C LEU A 132 0.77 3.27 -7.34
N VAL A 133 -0.47 3.70 -7.44
CA VAL A 133 -1.32 3.88 -6.26
C VAL A 133 -2.18 2.65 -6.04
N GLU A 134 -2.11 2.09 -4.83
CA GLU A 134 -3.02 1.05 -4.35
C GLU A 134 -4.03 1.66 -3.36
N ALA A 135 -5.28 1.19 -3.43
CA ALA A 135 -6.33 1.60 -2.49
C ALA A 135 -6.51 0.55 -1.38
N TRP A 136 -6.18 0.91 -0.13
CA TRP A 136 -6.71 0.16 1.00
C TRP A 136 -8.09 0.67 1.39
N ALA A 137 -8.93 -0.19 1.97
CA ALA A 137 -10.34 0.06 2.24
C ALA A 137 -11.13 0.59 1.04
N PRO A 138 -11.02 -0.01 -0.16
CA PRO A 138 -11.64 0.50 -1.37
C PRO A 138 -13.16 0.61 -1.27
N LEU A 139 -13.78 -0.19 -0.42
CA LEU A 139 -15.22 -0.17 -0.14
C LEU A 139 -15.59 0.65 1.10
N GLY A 140 -14.66 1.49 1.60
CA GLY A 140 -14.87 2.41 2.71
C GLY A 140 -14.62 1.83 4.12
N GLY A 141 -14.12 0.59 4.23
CA GLY A 141 -13.78 -0.03 5.53
C GLY A 141 -14.98 -0.37 6.41
N GLN A 142 -14.71 -0.63 7.70
CA GLN A 142 -15.79 -0.97 8.65
C GLN A 142 -16.67 0.24 8.99
N GLY A 143 -17.99 0.06 8.89
CA GLY A 143 -18.98 1.09 9.21
C GLY A 143 -19.16 2.15 8.14
N ALA A 144 -18.53 2.00 6.98
CA ALA A 144 -18.71 2.93 5.88
C ALA A 144 -20.05 2.72 5.17
N THR A 145 -20.68 3.83 4.82
CA THR A 145 -21.97 3.85 4.11
C THR A 145 -21.82 3.95 2.59
N VAL A 146 -20.61 3.72 2.06
CA VAL A 146 -20.32 3.83 0.61
C VAL A 146 -21.28 2.96 -0.21
N MET A 147 -21.52 1.71 0.24
CA MET A 147 -22.43 0.78 -0.44
C MET A 147 -23.90 1.19 -0.34
N GLU A 148 -24.23 2.05 0.61
CA GLU A 148 -25.61 2.53 0.86
C GLU A 148 -25.91 3.83 0.11
N ASN A 149 -24.90 4.44 -0.52
CA ASN A 149 -25.04 5.69 -1.26
C ASN A 149 -25.98 5.53 -2.46
N GLU A 150 -27.02 6.35 -2.50
CA GLU A 150 -28.09 6.25 -3.51
C GLU A 150 -27.58 6.46 -4.95
N THR A 151 -26.60 7.34 -5.16
CA THR A 151 -26.00 7.54 -6.48
C THR A 151 -25.29 6.27 -6.95
N ILE A 152 -24.53 5.62 -6.06
CA ILE A 152 -23.84 4.36 -6.37
C ILE A 152 -24.86 3.25 -6.70
N LYS A 153 -25.95 3.15 -5.93
CA LYS A 153 -27.02 2.19 -6.17
C LYS A 153 -27.73 2.42 -7.52
N GLN A 154 -27.99 3.68 -7.86
CA GLN A 154 -28.58 4.04 -9.17
C GLN A 154 -27.66 3.64 -10.32
N ILE A 155 -26.36 3.93 -10.23
CA ILE A 155 -25.37 3.51 -11.23
C ILE A 155 -25.32 1.97 -11.31
N ALA A 156 -25.30 1.29 -10.18
CA ALA A 156 -25.28 -0.16 -10.11
C ALA A 156 -26.49 -0.76 -10.83
N THR A 157 -27.67 -0.25 -10.54
CA THR A 157 -28.94 -0.67 -11.21
C THR A 157 -28.88 -0.42 -12.71
N ALA A 158 -28.45 0.77 -13.14
CA ALA A 158 -28.37 1.12 -14.56
C ALA A 158 -27.42 0.21 -15.36
N HIS A 159 -26.40 -0.32 -14.72
CA HIS A 159 -25.41 -1.21 -15.35
C HIS A 159 -25.59 -2.70 -15.02
N GLY A 160 -26.62 -3.09 -14.26
CA GLY A 160 -26.84 -4.47 -13.84
C GLY A 160 -25.68 -5.01 -13.00
N LYS A 161 -25.09 -4.16 -12.12
CA LYS A 161 -23.94 -4.48 -11.27
C LYS A 161 -24.28 -4.26 -9.80
N THR A 162 -23.41 -4.77 -8.91
CA THR A 162 -23.51 -4.46 -7.48
C THR A 162 -22.85 -3.11 -7.17
N PRO A 163 -23.23 -2.43 -6.08
CA PRO A 163 -22.54 -1.22 -5.62
C PRO A 163 -21.02 -1.42 -5.46
N ALA A 164 -20.59 -2.56 -4.92
CA ALA A 164 -19.16 -2.89 -4.80
C ALA A 164 -18.45 -2.93 -6.15
N GLN A 165 -19.05 -3.57 -7.16
CA GLN A 165 -18.49 -3.61 -8.52
C GLN A 165 -18.39 -2.22 -9.15
N VAL A 166 -19.35 -1.33 -8.88
CA VAL A 166 -19.30 0.06 -9.35
C VAL A 166 -18.13 0.81 -8.73
N VAL A 167 -17.95 0.69 -7.40
CA VAL A 167 -16.87 1.36 -6.67
C VAL A 167 -15.50 0.85 -7.14
N LEU A 168 -15.30 -0.47 -7.20
CA LEU A 168 -14.02 -1.04 -7.68
C LEU A 168 -13.73 -0.64 -9.13
N ARG A 169 -14.76 -0.56 -9.99
CA ARG A 169 -14.59 -0.08 -11.36
C ARG A 169 -14.20 1.39 -11.42
N TRP A 170 -14.76 2.23 -10.55
CA TRP A 170 -14.41 3.64 -10.45
C TRP A 170 -12.93 3.83 -10.07
N GLU A 171 -12.40 3.06 -9.10
CA GLU A 171 -10.98 3.11 -8.73
C GLU A 171 -10.07 2.70 -9.89
N ILE A 172 -10.39 1.60 -10.57
CA ILE A 172 -9.62 1.15 -11.75
C ILE A 172 -9.62 2.22 -12.86
N GLN A 173 -10.72 2.96 -13.03
CA GLN A 173 -10.79 4.07 -14.00
C GLN A 173 -9.93 5.28 -13.59
N GLN A 174 -9.56 5.39 -12.30
CA GLN A 174 -8.59 6.38 -11.81
C GLN A 174 -7.15 5.84 -11.85
N GLU A 175 -6.92 4.69 -12.48
CA GLU A 175 -5.63 4.00 -12.49
C GLU A 175 -5.11 3.68 -11.07
N VAL A 176 -6.04 3.42 -10.15
CA VAL A 176 -5.78 2.98 -8.79
C VAL A 176 -6.07 1.48 -8.69
N LEU A 177 -5.17 0.72 -8.08
CA LEU A 177 -5.33 -0.72 -7.85
C LEU A 177 -6.11 -0.96 -6.55
N PRO A 178 -7.38 -1.39 -6.57
CA PRO A 178 -8.14 -1.67 -5.36
C PRO A 178 -7.71 -2.97 -4.70
N LEU A 179 -7.67 -2.97 -3.37
CA LEU A 179 -7.39 -4.15 -2.55
C LEU A 179 -8.63 -4.54 -1.73
N PRO A 180 -9.68 -5.07 -2.35
CA PRO A 180 -10.90 -5.45 -1.66
C PRO A 180 -10.66 -6.72 -0.83
N LYS A 181 -11.24 -6.75 0.37
CA LYS A 181 -11.32 -7.97 1.19
C LYS A 181 -12.74 -8.51 1.14
N SER A 182 -12.89 -9.80 0.89
CA SER A 182 -14.15 -10.53 1.03
C SER A 182 -13.96 -11.74 1.95
N VAL A 183 -15.07 -12.16 2.57
CA VAL A 183 -15.19 -13.44 3.30
C VAL A 183 -16.24 -14.35 2.64
N HIS A 184 -16.78 -13.92 1.51
CA HIS A 184 -17.76 -14.66 0.73
C HIS A 184 -17.07 -15.35 -0.44
N GLU A 185 -17.52 -16.57 -0.76
CA GLU A 185 -16.96 -17.40 -1.84
C GLU A 185 -17.46 -16.96 -3.24
N HIS A 186 -18.49 -16.06 -3.27
CA HIS A 186 -19.13 -15.63 -4.53
C HIS A 186 -19.06 -14.12 -4.71
#